data_e985b335256b45d08f1e34550080d825
#
_entry.id   e985b335256b45d08f1e34550080d825
#
_cell.length_a   1.000
_cell.length_b   1.000
_cell.length_c   1.000
_cell.angle_alpha   90.00
_cell.angle_beta   90.00
_cell.angle_gamma   90.00
#
_symmetry.space_group_name_H-M   'P 1'
#
loop_
_entity.id
_entity.type
_entity.pdbx_description
1 polymer ?
#
loop_
_entity_poly.entity_id
_entity_poly.type
_entity_poly.pdbx_seq_one_letter_code
_entity_poly.pdbx_strand_id
1 'polypeptide(L)'
;MFQTFLLPVTAALSVFPLIVLIVMLPVAVVSYRRRGRAGGWTALVFYAFLFYLLAAVLQTVMPLPTDPAGYCAGGNYASTPQLRPFYFVQVLRERAQGDWSPGSLIQYGSVWSTALNLVLLAPLGFFLRYLAGLRFLAATAIAAGVSLLFELTQLTGLWFVYPCAYRLFSVDDLMLNTAGAVLGWLVAGPIRRVLPAMEPERERRRYATKVTVSRRLFAVLADAVGFVALTGLVVGLIVLFGGGAGGRGPIIAVLAGVWFVLVPALTGSTPGKRAMLLRVERTNGRRAGPVSLLVRSGVLFSPLWLLWLGLSVDHWDVFANPVQLLIPLGMLLSLFLVGIWTPLAVFFGNEAAPHERLSRTVNVAIVGKPQDSRPTATTKISA
;
A
#
# COMPACT_ATOMS: atom_id res chain seq x y z
N MET A 1 15.71 -27.31 -12.07
CA MET A 1 16.22 -25.98 -12.49
C MET A 1 15.12 -24.93 -12.60
N PHE A 2 14.06 -25.13 -13.41
CA PHE A 2 12.98 -24.13 -13.58
C PHE A 2 12.22 -23.77 -12.29
N GLN A 3 11.99 -24.73 -11.40
CA GLN A 3 11.32 -24.51 -10.11
C GLN A 3 12.07 -23.55 -9.19
N THR A 4 13.40 -23.54 -9.21
CA THR A 4 14.22 -22.66 -8.37
C THR A 4 14.06 -21.18 -8.77
N PHE A 5 13.85 -20.91 -10.07
CA PHE A 5 13.60 -19.54 -10.57
C PHE A 5 12.17 -19.06 -10.33
N LEU A 6 11.21 -19.99 -10.20
CA LEU A 6 9.81 -19.65 -9.91
C LEU A 6 9.54 -19.42 -8.42
N LEU A 7 10.36 -19.97 -7.53
CA LEU A 7 10.18 -19.85 -6.08
C LEU A 7 10.04 -18.40 -5.60
N PRO A 8 10.88 -17.43 -6.01
CA PRO A 8 10.73 -16.03 -5.60
C PRO A 8 9.43 -15.39 -6.09
N VAL A 9 8.97 -15.76 -7.30
CA VAL A 9 7.72 -15.23 -7.86
C VAL A 9 6.51 -15.78 -7.11
N THR A 10 6.50 -17.09 -6.80
CA THR A 10 5.42 -17.69 -6.00
C THR A 10 5.38 -17.15 -4.58
N ALA A 11 6.54 -16.92 -3.96
CA ALA A 11 6.64 -16.27 -2.67
C ALA A 11 6.12 -14.82 -2.75
N ALA A 12 6.46 -14.06 -3.80
CA ALA A 12 5.93 -12.72 -4.03
C ALA A 12 4.41 -12.74 -4.15
N LEU A 13 3.83 -13.65 -4.92
CA LEU A 13 2.37 -13.80 -5.07
C LEU A 13 1.68 -14.09 -3.74
N SER A 14 2.30 -14.89 -2.86
CA SER A 14 1.74 -15.25 -1.56
C SER A 14 1.80 -14.08 -0.55
N VAL A 15 2.87 -13.31 -0.54
CA VAL A 15 3.10 -12.21 0.41
C VAL A 15 2.49 -10.89 -0.05
N PHE A 16 2.37 -10.67 -1.37
CA PHE A 16 1.91 -9.42 -1.94
C PHE A 16 0.53 -8.94 -1.45
N PRO A 17 -0.51 -9.81 -1.31
CA PRO A 17 -1.81 -9.37 -0.78
C PRO A 17 -1.69 -8.74 0.62
N LEU A 18 -0.84 -9.29 1.49
CA LEU A 18 -0.61 -8.74 2.82
C LEU A 18 0.07 -7.37 2.75
N ILE A 19 1.07 -7.21 1.89
CA ILE A 19 1.73 -5.91 1.67
C ILE A 19 0.73 -4.89 1.13
N VAL A 20 -0.12 -5.29 0.17
CA VAL A 20 -1.18 -4.41 -0.37
C VAL A 20 -2.11 -3.93 0.74
N LEU A 21 -2.55 -4.82 1.63
CA LEU A 21 -3.40 -4.45 2.77
C LEU A 21 -2.72 -3.42 3.68
N ILE A 22 -1.43 -3.58 3.98
CA ILE A 22 -0.67 -2.66 4.83
C ILE A 22 -0.50 -1.29 4.15
N VAL A 23 -0.11 -1.27 2.87
CA VAL A 23 0.19 -0.01 2.17
C VAL A 23 -1.02 0.67 1.56
N MET A 24 -2.16 -0.03 1.43
CA MET A 24 -3.35 0.46 0.75
C MET A 24 -3.87 1.75 1.38
N LEU A 25 -3.90 1.84 2.69
CA LEU A 25 -4.41 3.02 3.40
C LEU A 25 -3.49 4.24 3.24
N PRO A 26 -2.18 4.19 3.52
CA PRO A 26 -1.27 5.30 3.22
C PRO A 26 -1.31 5.73 1.76
N VAL A 27 -1.30 4.76 0.83
CA VAL A 27 -1.39 5.03 -0.61
C VAL A 27 -2.70 5.72 -0.98
N ALA A 28 -3.83 5.29 -0.40
CA ALA A 28 -5.11 5.95 -0.61
C ALA A 28 -5.09 7.41 -0.11
N VAL A 29 -4.55 7.67 1.09
CA VAL A 29 -4.41 9.04 1.63
C VAL A 29 -3.62 9.94 0.67
N VAL A 30 -2.43 9.49 0.25
CA VAL A 30 -1.57 10.25 -0.69
C VAL A 30 -2.28 10.44 -2.04
N SER A 31 -2.97 9.40 -2.53
CA SER A 31 -3.67 9.44 -3.82
C SER A 31 -4.85 10.41 -3.81
N TYR A 32 -5.67 10.41 -2.77
CA TYR A 32 -6.77 11.38 -2.64
C TYR A 32 -6.26 12.81 -2.52
N ARG A 33 -5.17 13.04 -1.79
CA ARG A 33 -4.56 14.36 -1.66
C ARG A 33 -3.95 14.88 -2.95
N ARG A 34 -3.32 14.01 -3.73
CA ARG A 34 -2.64 14.40 -4.97
C ARG A 34 -3.55 14.39 -6.20
N ARG A 35 -4.47 13.41 -6.30
CA ARG A 35 -5.23 13.11 -7.53
C ARG A 35 -6.76 13.15 -7.35
N GLY A 36 -7.24 13.23 -6.11
CA GLY A 36 -8.68 13.19 -5.81
C GLY A 36 -9.33 11.80 -5.92
N ARG A 37 -8.55 10.76 -6.26
CA ARG A 37 -9.01 9.35 -6.31
C ARG A 37 -7.88 8.38 -5.96
N ALA A 38 -8.24 7.19 -5.44
CA ALA A 38 -7.28 6.13 -5.09
C ALA A 38 -7.21 4.99 -6.12
N GLY A 39 -8.07 4.97 -7.12
CA GLY A 39 -8.14 3.92 -8.13
C GLY A 39 -7.67 4.35 -9.52
N GLY A 40 -8.02 3.53 -10.52
CA GLY A 40 -7.73 3.78 -11.93
C GLY A 40 -6.33 3.33 -12.36
N TRP A 41 -5.94 3.72 -13.58
CA TRP A 41 -4.69 3.31 -14.21
C TRP A 41 -3.46 3.55 -13.34
N THR A 42 -3.35 4.73 -12.72
CA THR A 42 -2.21 5.09 -11.89
C THR A 42 -2.08 4.18 -10.65
N ALA A 43 -3.19 3.75 -10.05
CA ALA A 43 -3.15 2.80 -8.93
C ALA A 43 -2.71 1.41 -9.41
N LEU A 44 -3.23 0.94 -10.55
CA LEU A 44 -2.83 -0.33 -11.15
C LEU A 44 -1.31 -0.36 -11.39
N VAL A 45 -0.79 0.66 -12.06
CA VAL A 45 0.65 0.75 -12.36
C VAL A 45 1.50 0.86 -11.09
N PHE A 46 1.02 1.59 -10.06
CA PHE A 46 1.70 1.66 -8.77
C PHE A 46 1.79 0.29 -8.08
N TYR A 47 0.68 -0.46 -8.02
CA TYR A 47 0.69 -1.79 -7.42
C TYR A 47 1.46 -2.82 -8.25
N ALA A 48 1.45 -2.71 -9.58
CA ALA A 48 2.30 -3.51 -10.46
C ALA A 48 3.80 -3.23 -10.19
N PHE A 49 4.16 -1.97 -10.01
CA PHE A 49 5.53 -1.59 -9.61
C PHE A 49 5.90 -2.14 -8.24
N LEU A 50 5.01 -2.04 -7.25
CA LEU A 50 5.23 -2.59 -5.91
C LEU A 50 5.41 -4.10 -5.93
N PHE A 51 4.57 -4.81 -6.70
CA PHE A 51 4.72 -6.27 -6.89
C PHE A 51 6.06 -6.62 -7.53
N TYR A 52 6.43 -5.91 -8.58
CA TYR A 52 7.72 -6.07 -9.22
C TYR A 52 8.89 -5.86 -8.24
N LEU A 53 8.87 -4.79 -7.44
CA LEU A 53 9.91 -4.54 -6.45
C LEU A 53 10.02 -5.69 -5.43
N LEU A 54 8.89 -6.18 -4.95
CA LEU A 54 8.86 -7.34 -4.05
C LEU A 54 9.48 -8.56 -4.71
N ALA A 55 9.09 -8.86 -5.96
CA ALA A 55 9.62 -10.00 -6.70
C ALA A 55 11.13 -9.86 -6.95
N ALA A 56 11.61 -8.65 -7.28
CA ALA A 56 13.03 -8.38 -7.48
C ALA A 56 13.85 -8.55 -6.19
N VAL A 57 13.35 -8.07 -5.06
CA VAL A 57 13.98 -8.28 -3.75
C VAL A 57 14.03 -9.76 -3.39
N LEU A 58 12.92 -10.49 -3.55
CA LEU A 58 12.88 -11.91 -3.26
C LEU A 58 13.78 -12.72 -4.21
N GLN A 59 13.88 -12.33 -5.48
CA GLN A 59 14.81 -12.96 -6.44
C GLN A 59 16.28 -12.77 -6.02
N THR A 60 16.59 -11.62 -5.41
CA THR A 60 17.93 -11.32 -4.90
C THR A 60 18.25 -12.11 -3.63
N VAL A 61 17.25 -12.24 -2.74
CA VAL A 61 17.43 -12.86 -1.41
C VAL A 61 17.29 -14.37 -1.45
N MET A 62 16.39 -14.93 -2.26
CA MET A 62 16.11 -16.36 -2.30
C MET A 62 17.00 -17.11 -3.33
N PRO A 63 17.30 -18.40 -3.13
CA PRO A 63 17.00 -19.19 -1.94
C PRO A 63 17.95 -18.90 -0.77
N LEU A 64 17.41 -18.94 0.44
CA LEU A 64 18.21 -18.81 1.65
C LEU A 64 18.82 -20.16 2.05
N PRO A 65 20.05 -20.21 2.58
CA PRO A 65 20.61 -21.43 3.16
C PRO A 65 19.75 -21.93 4.34
N THR A 66 19.39 -23.20 4.31
CA THR A 66 18.59 -23.84 5.37
C THR A 66 19.41 -24.17 6.61
N ASP A 67 20.71 -24.40 6.44
CA ASP A 67 21.70 -24.54 7.51
C ASP A 67 22.82 -23.52 7.32
N PRO A 68 22.69 -22.31 7.93
CA PRO A 68 23.69 -21.26 7.79
C PRO A 68 25.06 -21.63 8.36
N ALA A 69 25.08 -22.38 9.46
CA ALA A 69 26.35 -22.75 10.13
C ALA A 69 27.14 -23.74 9.28
N GLY A 70 26.50 -24.80 8.81
CA GLY A 70 27.13 -25.78 7.92
C GLY A 70 27.53 -25.19 6.57
N TYR A 71 26.71 -24.31 6.01
CA TYR A 71 27.02 -23.60 4.76
C TYR A 71 28.28 -22.73 4.86
N CYS A 72 28.45 -22.04 5.99
CA CYS A 72 29.61 -21.15 6.20
C CYS A 72 30.88 -21.88 6.64
N ALA A 73 30.77 -23.04 7.29
CA ALA A 73 31.93 -23.81 7.77
C ALA A 73 32.74 -24.48 6.65
N GLY A 74 32.12 -24.75 5.49
CA GLY A 74 32.72 -25.51 4.39
C GLY A 74 33.61 -24.74 3.41
N GLY A 75 33.92 -23.47 3.65
CA GLY A 75 34.68 -22.64 2.68
C GLY A 75 33.85 -22.32 1.43
N ASN A 76 33.05 -21.31 1.49
CA ASN A 76 32.03 -20.94 0.52
C ASN A 76 32.65 -20.22 -0.70
N TYR A 77 32.27 -20.62 -1.92
CA TYR A 77 32.67 -19.97 -3.18
C TYR A 77 32.25 -18.48 -3.23
N ALA A 78 31.24 -18.08 -2.47
CA ALA A 78 30.77 -16.71 -2.39
C ALA A 78 31.65 -15.79 -1.55
N SER A 79 32.63 -16.32 -0.82
CA SER A 79 33.56 -15.55 0.03
C SER A 79 34.55 -14.67 -0.75
N THR A 80 34.79 -14.98 -2.02
CA THR A 80 35.70 -14.23 -2.89
C THR A 80 34.91 -13.50 -3.98
N PRO A 81 34.77 -12.14 -3.88
CA PRO A 81 34.06 -11.37 -4.90
C PRO A 81 34.64 -11.52 -6.30
N GLN A 82 33.78 -11.63 -7.28
CA GLN A 82 34.14 -11.65 -8.70
C GLN A 82 34.20 -10.20 -9.20
N LEU A 83 35.42 -9.68 -9.39
CA LEU A 83 35.66 -8.29 -9.77
C LEU A 83 36.09 -8.09 -11.24
N ARG A 84 36.13 -9.16 -12.05
CA ARG A 84 36.53 -9.08 -13.47
C ARG A 84 35.35 -8.74 -14.34
N PRO A 85 35.29 -7.58 -15.00
CA PRO A 85 34.22 -7.26 -15.93
C PRO A 85 34.17 -8.25 -17.11
N PHE A 86 32.98 -8.57 -17.59
CA PHE A 86 32.72 -9.49 -18.70
C PHE A 86 33.18 -10.94 -18.46
N TYR A 87 33.37 -11.35 -17.21
CA TYR A 87 33.72 -12.72 -16.87
C TYR A 87 32.67 -13.73 -17.35
N PHE A 88 31.39 -13.31 -17.38
CA PHE A 88 30.31 -14.15 -17.96
C PHE A 88 30.58 -14.56 -19.41
N VAL A 89 31.27 -13.75 -20.22
CA VAL A 89 31.63 -14.11 -21.59
C VAL A 89 32.65 -15.24 -21.61
N GLN A 90 33.63 -15.22 -20.69
CA GLN A 90 34.57 -16.31 -20.56
C GLN A 90 33.88 -17.61 -20.16
N VAL A 91 33.01 -17.57 -19.16
CA VAL A 91 32.21 -18.72 -18.70
C VAL A 91 31.35 -19.28 -19.83
N LEU A 92 30.74 -18.41 -20.65
CA LEU A 92 29.95 -18.85 -21.81
C LEU A 92 30.82 -19.53 -22.86
N ARG A 93 32.02 -18.99 -23.17
CA ARG A 93 32.98 -19.59 -24.12
C ARG A 93 33.43 -20.97 -23.67
N GLU A 94 33.78 -21.10 -22.40
CA GLU A 94 34.21 -22.39 -21.81
C GLU A 94 33.10 -23.43 -21.84
N ARG A 95 31.84 -23.02 -21.61
CA ARG A 95 30.69 -23.92 -21.67
C ARG A 95 30.27 -24.30 -23.08
N ALA A 96 30.34 -23.34 -24.02
CA ALA A 96 29.94 -23.57 -25.40
C ALA A 96 30.88 -24.51 -26.14
N GLN A 97 32.18 -24.61 -25.75
CA GLN A 97 33.20 -25.46 -26.37
C GLN A 97 33.18 -25.40 -27.92
N GLY A 98 32.82 -24.24 -28.49
CA GLY A 98 32.71 -24.03 -29.93
C GLY A 98 31.30 -24.24 -30.50
N ASP A 99 30.35 -24.83 -29.78
CA ASP A 99 28.95 -24.91 -30.20
C ASP A 99 28.14 -23.72 -29.69
N TRP A 100 27.91 -22.75 -30.56
CA TRP A 100 27.11 -21.55 -30.30
C TRP A 100 25.65 -21.69 -30.77
N SER A 101 25.20 -22.91 -31.03
CA SER A 101 23.81 -23.09 -31.42
C SER A 101 22.84 -22.67 -30.30
N PRO A 102 21.73 -21.99 -30.64
CA PRO A 102 20.75 -21.60 -29.61
C PRO A 102 20.24 -22.78 -28.77
N GLY A 103 20.15 -23.97 -29.36
CA GLY A 103 19.70 -25.19 -28.69
C GLY A 103 20.66 -25.71 -27.60
N SER A 104 21.99 -25.54 -27.80
CA SER A 104 22.98 -25.89 -26.78
C SER A 104 23.09 -24.80 -25.70
N LEU A 105 23.08 -23.53 -26.08
CA LEU A 105 23.22 -22.39 -25.17
C LEU A 105 22.11 -22.34 -24.11
N ILE A 106 20.85 -22.58 -24.47
CA ILE A 106 19.73 -22.58 -23.51
C ILE A 106 19.78 -23.68 -22.45
N GLN A 107 20.65 -24.69 -22.63
CA GLN A 107 20.84 -25.77 -21.65
C GLN A 107 21.78 -25.33 -20.51
N TYR A 108 22.60 -24.30 -20.71
CA TYR A 108 23.53 -23.83 -19.70
C TYR A 108 22.88 -22.86 -18.70
N GLY A 109 22.98 -23.18 -17.42
CA GLY A 109 22.47 -22.30 -16.35
C GLY A 109 23.11 -20.92 -16.33
N SER A 110 24.35 -20.78 -16.80
CA SER A 110 25.06 -19.49 -16.92
C SER A 110 24.38 -18.54 -17.91
N VAL A 111 23.81 -19.05 -19.01
CA VAL A 111 23.05 -18.24 -19.97
C VAL A 111 21.80 -17.66 -19.31
N TRP A 112 21.07 -18.51 -18.60
CA TRP A 112 19.86 -18.07 -17.87
C TRP A 112 20.18 -17.07 -16.75
N SER A 113 21.27 -17.29 -15.99
CA SER A 113 21.70 -16.34 -14.95
C SER A 113 22.00 -14.97 -15.55
N THR A 114 22.78 -14.94 -16.63
CA THR A 114 23.11 -13.70 -17.35
C THR A 114 21.86 -12.99 -17.89
N ALA A 115 20.97 -13.75 -18.53
CA ALA A 115 19.73 -13.21 -19.07
C ALA A 115 18.78 -12.68 -17.98
N LEU A 116 18.68 -13.39 -16.86
CA LEU A 116 17.85 -12.99 -15.73
C LEU A 116 18.37 -11.72 -15.06
N ASN A 117 19.68 -11.58 -14.89
CA ASN A 117 20.26 -10.34 -14.39
C ASN A 117 19.98 -9.16 -15.32
N LEU A 118 20.09 -9.35 -16.65
CA LEU A 118 19.73 -8.31 -17.61
C LEU A 118 18.24 -7.91 -17.52
N VAL A 119 17.35 -8.87 -17.27
CA VAL A 119 15.90 -8.62 -17.19
C VAL A 119 15.49 -8.09 -15.80
N LEU A 120 16.24 -8.42 -14.75
CA LEU A 120 15.86 -8.15 -13.36
C LEU A 120 15.50 -6.69 -13.11
N LEU A 121 16.33 -5.73 -13.53
CA LEU A 121 16.09 -4.31 -13.34
C LEU A 121 15.51 -3.58 -14.58
N ALA A 122 15.19 -4.29 -15.66
CA ALA A 122 14.55 -3.68 -16.82
C ALA A 122 13.18 -3.02 -16.47
N PRO A 123 12.29 -3.65 -15.68
CA PRO A 123 11.07 -2.98 -15.24
C PRO A 123 11.35 -1.76 -14.35
N LEU A 124 12.42 -1.76 -13.53
CA LEU A 124 12.78 -0.58 -12.74
C LEU A 124 13.04 0.63 -13.66
N GLY A 125 13.89 0.46 -14.66
CA GLY A 125 14.18 1.51 -15.63
C GLY A 125 12.92 2.02 -16.35
N PHE A 126 12.03 1.10 -16.74
CA PHE A 126 10.74 1.44 -17.31
C PHE A 126 9.89 2.31 -16.35
N PHE A 127 9.73 1.90 -15.12
CA PHE A 127 8.91 2.61 -14.14
C PHE A 127 9.52 3.96 -13.73
N LEU A 128 10.84 4.05 -13.60
CA LEU A 128 11.54 5.31 -13.31
C LEU A 128 11.27 6.37 -14.37
N ARG A 129 11.19 5.98 -15.65
CA ARG A 129 10.81 6.88 -16.73
C ARG A 129 9.31 7.15 -16.81
N TYR A 130 8.48 6.11 -16.68
CA TYR A 130 7.04 6.21 -16.90
C TYR A 130 6.31 6.86 -15.70
N LEU A 131 6.62 6.44 -14.45
CA LEU A 131 5.98 6.96 -13.24
C LEU A 131 6.61 8.25 -12.73
N ALA A 132 7.96 8.28 -12.69
CA ALA A 132 8.70 9.38 -12.07
C ALA A 132 9.20 10.42 -13.08
N GLY A 133 9.15 10.12 -14.38
CA GLY A 133 9.62 11.02 -15.43
C GLY A 133 11.13 11.31 -15.40
N LEU A 134 11.91 10.41 -14.79
CA LEU A 134 13.34 10.65 -14.56
C LEU A 134 14.12 10.70 -15.88
N ARG A 135 15.12 11.59 -15.91
CA ARG A 135 16.09 11.68 -16.97
C ARG A 135 17.01 10.46 -16.99
N PHE A 136 17.62 10.18 -18.12
CA PHE A 136 18.47 9.03 -18.38
C PHE A 136 19.53 8.80 -17.28
N LEU A 137 20.37 9.80 -17.00
CA LEU A 137 21.45 9.68 -16.02
C LEU A 137 20.94 9.40 -14.62
N ALA A 138 19.85 10.07 -14.19
CA ALA A 138 19.27 9.86 -12.87
C ALA A 138 18.67 8.45 -12.74
N ALA A 139 17.98 7.96 -13.77
CA ALA A 139 17.43 6.62 -13.77
C ALA A 139 18.53 5.55 -13.75
N THR A 140 19.59 5.74 -14.54
CA THR A 140 20.76 4.84 -14.60
C THR A 140 21.49 4.82 -13.25
N ALA A 141 21.73 6.00 -12.63
CA ALA A 141 22.38 6.08 -11.32
C ALA A 141 21.57 5.39 -10.21
N ILE A 142 20.24 5.56 -10.20
CA ILE A 142 19.37 4.85 -9.26
C ILE A 142 19.42 3.34 -9.50
N ALA A 143 19.37 2.89 -10.76
CA ALA A 143 19.44 1.48 -11.09
C ALA A 143 20.77 0.84 -10.69
N ALA A 144 21.89 1.52 -10.93
CA ALA A 144 23.21 1.10 -10.48
C ALA A 144 23.30 1.02 -8.94
N GLY A 145 22.72 2.01 -8.25
CA GLY A 145 22.64 2.01 -6.78
C GLY A 145 21.79 0.85 -6.23
N VAL A 146 20.67 0.54 -6.86
CA VAL A 146 19.81 -0.61 -6.50
C VAL A 146 20.54 -1.92 -6.79
N SER A 147 21.21 -2.05 -7.93
CA SER A 147 22.00 -3.23 -8.26
C SER A 147 23.15 -3.43 -7.24
N LEU A 148 23.87 -2.37 -6.91
CA LEU A 148 24.90 -2.42 -5.87
C LEU A 148 24.34 -2.82 -4.50
N LEU A 149 23.14 -2.30 -4.14
CA LEU A 149 22.46 -2.68 -2.89
C LEU A 149 22.16 -4.18 -2.87
N PHE A 150 21.71 -4.76 -3.99
CA PHE A 150 21.47 -6.19 -4.12
C PHE A 150 22.76 -7.00 -3.92
N GLU A 151 23.83 -6.62 -4.61
CA GLU A 151 25.14 -7.28 -4.49
C GLU A 151 25.71 -7.19 -3.07
N LEU A 152 25.60 -6.03 -2.43
CA LEU A 152 26.02 -5.84 -1.03
C LEU A 152 25.17 -6.67 -0.06
N THR A 153 23.87 -6.79 -0.30
CA THR A 153 23.00 -7.64 0.52
C THR A 153 23.42 -9.10 0.47
N GLN A 154 23.85 -9.58 -0.68
CA GLN A 154 24.34 -10.95 -0.86
C GLN A 154 25.73 -11.16 -0.25
N LEU A 155 26.66 -10.21 -0.49
CA LEU A 155 28.02 -10.24 0.02
C LEU A 155 28.09 -10.18 1.55
N THR A 156 27.23 -9.37 2.16
CA THR A 156 27.20 -9.19 3.63
C THR A 156 26.38 -10.26 4.36
N GLY A 157 25.88 -11.27 3.66
CA GLY A 157 25.03 -12.27 4.27
C GLY A 157 23.73 -11.66 4.84
N LEU A 158 22.96 -10.90 4.02
CA LEU A 158 21.75 -10.20 4.46
C LEU A 158 22.02 -9.20 5.60
N TRP A 159 23.02 -8.34 5.40
CA TRP A 159 23.40 -7.34 6.40
C TRP A 159 23.76 -7.98 7.75
N PHE A 160 24.62 -9.02 7.67
CA PHE A 160 25.15 -9.77 8.82
C PHE A 160 24.10 -10.63 9.58
N VAL A 161 22.94 -10.91 9.00
CA VAL A 161 22.01 -11.92 9.51
C VAL A 161 22.61 -13.32 9.35
N TYR A 162 23.31 -13.56 8.26
CA TYR A 162 24.09 -14.77 8.01
C TYR A 162 25.57 -14.50 8.31
N PRO A 163 26.32 -15.49 8.88
CA PRO A 163 27.72 -15.29 9.26
C PRO A 163 28.70 -15.20 8.08
N CYS A 164 28.25 -15.48 6.85
CA CYS A 164 29.04 -15.39 5.62
C CYS A 164 28.20 -14.96 4.43
N ALA A 165 28.88 -14.58 3.32
CA ALA A 165 28.22 -14.36 2.04
C ALA A 165 27.54 -15.64 1.57
N TYR A 166 26.28 -15.60 1.17
CA TYR A 166 25.55 -16.77 0.69
C TYR A 166 25.37 -16.79 -0.84
N ARG A 167 25.72 -15.70 -1.52
CA ARG A 167 25.82 -15.62 -2.99
C ARG A 167 27.03 -14.79 -3.37
N LEU A 168 27.56 -15.09 -4.54
CA LEU A 168 28.75 -14.45 -5.07
C LEU A 168 28.45 -12.99 -5.45
N PHE A 169 29.17 -12.03 -4.90
CA PHE A 169 29.21 -10.67 -5.40
C PHE A 169 29.87 -10.64 -6.79
N SER A 170 29.21 -10.05 -7.77
CA SER A 170 29.69 -10.02 -9.14
C SER A 170 29.55 -8.62 -9.78
N VAL A 171 30.67 -8.10 -10.32
CA VAL A 171 30.65 -6.88 -11.13
C VAL A 171 29.84 -7.08 -12.41
N ASP A 172 29.81 -8.29 -12.96
CA ASP A 172 28.98 -8.59 -14.13
C ASP A 172 27.49 -8.43 -13.82
N ASP A 173 27.05 -8.85 -12.64
CA ASP A 173 25.65 -8.70 -12.22
C ASP A 173 25.29 -7.22 -12.06
N LEU A 174 26.21 -6.43 -11.48
CA LEU A 174 26.04 -4.98 -11.39
C LEU A 174 25.88 -4.33 -12.78
N MET A 175 26.72 -4.74 -13.73
CA MET A 175 26.69 -4.22 -15.11
C MET A 175 25.43 -4.66 -15.85
N LEU A 176 25.06 -5.95 -15.78
CA LEU A 176 23.92 -6.52 -16.47
C LEU A 176 22.60 -5.95 -15.95
N ASN A 177 22.43 -5.88 -14.62
CA ASN A 177 21.27 -5.28 -13.99
C ASN A 177 21.11 -3.81 -14.41
N THR A 178 22.18 -3.04 -14.38
CA THR A 178 22.17 -1.63 -14.79
C THR A 178 21.86 -1.50 -16.28
N ALA A 179 22.46 -2.32 -17.15
CA ALA A 179 22.18 -2.34 -18.60
C ALA A 179 20.71 -2.70 -18.87
N GLY A 180 20.16 -3.67 -18.13
CA GLY A 180 18.75 -4.01 -18.19
C GLY A 180 17.84 -2.82 -17.87
N ALA A 181 18.15 -2.08 -16.80
CA ALA A 181 17.40 -0.88 -16.46
C ALA A 181 17.50 0.22 -17.54
N VAL A 182 18.67 0.39 -18.15
CA VAL A 182 18.84 1.28 -19.31
C VAL A 182 17.94 0.86 -20.47
N LEU A 183 17.92 -0.43 -20.81
CA LEU A 183 17.03 -0.97 -21.85
C LEU A 183 15.56 -0.72 -21.50
N GLY A 184 15.15 -0.99 -20.26
CA GLY A 184 13.78 -0.71 -19.78
C GLY A 184 13.42 0.78 -19.89
N TRP A 185 14.35 1.67 -19.54
CA TRP A 185 14.17 3.10 -19.69
C TRP A 185 14.00 3.51 -21.17
N LEU A 186 14.80 2.96 -22.06
CA LEU A 186 14.70 3.22 -23.51
C LEU A 186 13.34 2.76 -24.04
N VAL A 187 12.91 1.54 -23.71
CA VAL A 187 11.64 0.94 -24.11
C VAL A 187 10.45 1.74 -23.58
N ALA A 188 10.53 2.30 -22.39
CA ALA A 188 9.49 3.18 -21.84
C ALA A 188 9.22 4.41 -22.71
N GLY A 189 10.21 4.86 -23.50
CA GLY A 189 10.08 6.02 -24.39
C GLY A 189 8.93 5.92 -25.40
N PRO A 190 8.94 4.94 -26.30
CA PRO A 190 7.84 4.71 -27.25
C PRO A 190 6.56 4.24 -26.55
N ILE A 191 6.66 3.33 -25.55
CA ILE A 191 5.48 2.74 -24.90
C ILE A 191 4.64 3.79 -24.17
N ARG A 192 5.25 4.79 -23.51
CA ARG A 192 4.50 5.87 -22.84
C ARG A 192 3.60 6.70 -23.78
N ARG A 193 3.81 6.64 -25.11
CA ARG A 193 2.95 7.33 -26.08
C ARG A 193 1.60 6.61 -26.26
N VAL A 194 1.59 5.29 -25.99
CA VAL A 194 0.40 4.43 -26.12
C VAL A 194 -0.31 4.29 -24.77
N LEU A 195 0.44 4.30 -23.66
CA LEU A 195 -0.11 4.19 -22.34
C LEU A 195 -0.76 5.50 -21.86
N PRO A 196 -1.80 5.40 -20.98
CA PRO A 196 -2.44 6.58 -20.42
C PRO A 196 -1.44 7.50 -19.72
N ALA A 197 -1.52 8.80 -19.99
CA ALA A 197 -0.65 9.79 -19.35
C ALA A 197 -0.89 9.86 -17.83
N MET A 198 0.19 9.98 -17.08
CA MET A 198 0.15 10.16 -15.62
C MET A 198 0.02 11.66 -15.30
N GLU A 199 -1.21 12.18 -15.33
CA GLU A 199 -1.51 13.59 -15.10
C GLU A 199 -2.26 13.80 -13.79
N PRO A 200 -1.57 13.86 -12.63
CA PRO A 200 -2.22 13.95 -11.31
C PRO A 200 -3.08 15.20 -11.15
N GLU A 201 -2.70 16.33 -11.75
CA GLU A 201 -3.47 17.57 -11.67
C GLU A 201 -4.78 17.49 -12.47
N ARG A 202 -4.76 16.89 -13.65
CA ARG A 202 -5.97 16.68 -14.46
C ARG A 202 -6.95 15.76 -13.76
N GLU A 203 -6.45 14.66 -13.14
CA GLU A 203 -7.26 13.79 -12.30
C GLU A 203 -7.83 14.53 -11.10
N ARG A 204 -7.02 15.34 -10.42
CA ARG A 204 -7.45 16.16 -9.28
C ARG A 204 -8.58 17.11 -9.65
N ARG A 205 -8.47 17.85 -10.75
CA ARG A 205 -9.54 18.74 -11.23
C ARG A 205 -10.84 17.98 -11.48
N ARG A 206 -10.76 16.74 -11.99
CA ARG A 206 -11.94 15.91 -12.31
C ARG A 206 -12.59 15.25 -11.09
N TYR A 207 -11.80 14.87 -10.08
CA TYR A 207 -12.25 14.00 -8.98
C TYR A 207 -12.22 14.66 -7.60
N ALA A 208 -11.57 15.82 -7.40
CA ALA A 208 -11.41 16.44 -6.09
C ALA A 208 -12.73 16.74 -5.39
N THR A 209 -13.76 17.14 -6.15
CA THR A 209 -15.11 17.45 -5.64
C THR A 209 -15.98 16.24 -5.43
N LYS A 210 -15.63 15.07 -6.00
CA LYS A 210 -16.48 13.88 -5.96
C LYS A 210 -16.32 13.12 -4.64
N VAL A 211 -17.45 12.82 -4.01
CA VAL A 211 -17.53 11.95 -2.83
C VAL A 211 -17.87 10.54 -3.31
N THR A 212 -16.84 9.77 -3.68
CA THR A 212 -17.00 8.40 -4.18
C THR A 212 -17.15 7.40 -3.03
N VAL A 213 -17.70 6.21 -3.33
CA VAL A 213 -17.82 5.08 -2.39
C VAL A 213 -16.47 4.72 -1.81
N SER A 214 -15.44 4.54 -2.66
CA SER A 214 -14.09 4.21 -2.23
C SER A 214 -13.51 5.25 -1.28
N ARG A 215 -13.79 6.56 -1.52
CA ARG A 215 -13.35 7.64 -0.63
C ARG A 215 -14.00 7.55 0.75
N ARG A 216 -15.29 7.20 0.81
CA ARG A 216 -16.01 6.99 2.08
C ARG A 216 -15.49 5.76 2.80
N LEU A 217 -15.26 4.66 2.09
CA LEU A 217 -14.73 3.41 2.64
C LEU A 217 -13.33 3.60 3.24
N PHE A 218 -12.41 4.22 2.49
CA PHE A 218 -11.07 4.52 3.00
C PHE A 218 -11.09 5.48 4.20
N ALA A 219 -12.04 6.42 4.25
CA ALA A 219 -12.19 7.30 5.40
C ALA A 219 -12.64 6.51 6.65
N VAL A 220 -13.59 5.58 6.52
CA VAL A 220 -14.02 4.70 7.63
C VAL A 220 -12.89 3.77 8.05
N LEU A 221 -12.17 3.18 7.11
CA LEU A 221 -11.02 2.33 7.39
C LEU A 221 -9.90 3.11 8.12
N ALA A 222 -9.62 4.34 7.70
CA ALA A 222 -8.65 5.20 8.36
C ALA A 222 -9.09 5.58 9.78
N ASP A 223 -10.38 5.85 9.97
CA ASP A 223 -10.95 6.08 11.31
C ASP A 223 -10.84 4.82 12.18
N ALA A 224 -11.15 3.64 11.65
CA ALA A 224 -11.08 2.38 12.38
C ALA A 224 -9.63 2.07 12.81
N VAL A 225 -8.67 2.14 11.88
CA VAL A 225 -7.25 1.90 12.17
C VAL A 225 -6.72 2.92 13.18
N GLY A 226 -7.00 4.21 12.97
CA GLY A 226 -6.55 5.27 13.88
C GLY A 226 -7.17 5.16 15.28
N PHE A 227 -8.47 4.82 15.37
CA PHE A 227 -9.15 4.62 16.63
C PHE A 227 -8.63 3.39 17.41
N VAL A 228 -8.43 2.27 16.72
CA VAL A 228 -7.86 1.05 17.31
C VAL A 228 -6.43 1.31 17.80
N ALA A 229 -5.61 2.01 17.01
CA ALA A 229 -4.25 2.37 17.41
C ALA A 229 -4.22 3.29 18.63
N LEU A 230 -5.07 4.34 18.68
CA LEU A 230 -5.19 5.23 19.82
C LEU A 230 -5.66 4.47 21.08
N THR A 231 -6.71 3.67 20.93
CA THR A 231 -7.27 2.88 22.05
C THR A 231 -6.25 1.88 22.56
N GLY A 232 -5.57 1.17 21.66
CA GLY A 232 -4.50 0.23 22.02
C GLY A 232 -3.34 0.91 22.74
N LEU A 233 -2.93 2.10 22.29
CA LEU A 233 -1.91 2.91 22.94
C LEU A 233 -2.34 3.31 24.38
N VAL A 234 -3.55 3.88 24.52
CA VAL A 234 -4.05 4.34 25.82
C VAL A 234 -4.20 3.18 26.80
N VAL A 235 -4.81 2.07 26.36
CA VAL A 235 -4.97 0.87 27.20
C VAL A 235 -3.62 0.24 27.52
N GLY A 236 -2.70 0.19 26.55
CA GLY A 236 -1.34 -0.31 26.75
C GLY A 236 -0.55 0.50 27.78
N LEU A 237 -0.65 1.83 27.73
CA LEU A 237 -0.04 2.71 28.74
C LEU A 237 -0.65 2.47 30.13
N ILE A 238 -1.99 2.35 30.24
CA ILE A 238 -2.64 2.06 31.53
C ILE A 238 -2.12 0.75 32.11
N VAL A 239 -1.98 -0.29 31.31
CA VAL A 239 -1.44 -1.59 31.76
C VAL A 239 0.02 -1.45 32.17
N LEU A 240 0.83 -0.75 31.39
CA LEU A 240 2.26 -0.55 31.65
C LEU A 240 2.49 0.18 32.99
N PHE A 241 1.62 1.12 33.36
CA PHE A 241 1.70 1.86 34.62
C PHE A 241 0.91 1.21 35.76
N GLY A 242 0.62 -0.10 35.70
CA GLY A 242 0.05 -0.89 36.80
C GLY A 242 -1.48 -0.80 36.91
N GLY A 243 -2.17 -0.25 35.92
CA GLY A 243 -3.63 -0.25 35.89
C GLY A 243 -4.22 -1.64 35.66
N GLY A 244 -5.22 -2.01 36.46
CA GLY A 244 -5.90 -3.30 36.37
C GLY A 244 -6.65 -3.52 35.06
N ALA A 245 -6.99 -4.79 34.79
CA ALA A 245 -7.73 -5.19 33.60
C ALA A 245 -9.21 -4.76 33.59
N GLY A 246 -9.77 -4.38 34.73
CA GLY A 246 -11.17 -3.99 34.90
C GLY A 246 -11.46 -2.56 34.41
N GLY A 247 -12.69 -2.29 33.98
CA GLY A 247 -13.18 -0.92 33.68
C GLY A 247 -12.73 -0.29 32.38
N ARG A 248 -12.25 -1.06 31.38
CA ARG A 248 -11.79 -0.52 30.11
C ARG A 248 -12.93 -0.03 29.20
N GLY A 249 -14.13 -0.56 29.37
CA GLY A 249 -15.30 -0.18 28.56
C GLY A 249 -15.61 1.32 28.60
N PRO A 250 -15.72 1.96 29.78
CA PRO A 250 -15.94 3.41 29.89
C PRO A 250 -14.84 4.24 29.21
N ILE A 251 -13.57 3.83 29.31
CA ILE A 251 -12.46 4.53 28.64
C ILE A 251 -12.61 4.47 27.14
N ILE A 252 -12.92 3.30 26.57
CA ILE A 252 -13.16 3.12 25.15
C ILE A 252 -14.36 3.96 24.70
N ALA A 253 -15.44 4.01 25.47
CA ALA A 253 -16.62 4.82 25.18
C ALA A 253 -16.29 6.32 25.17
N VAL A 254 -15.52 6.81 26.13
CA VAL A 254 -15.05 8.22 26.16
C VAL A 254 -14.17 8.52 24.92
N LEU A 255 -13.21 7.66 24.62
CA LEU A 255 -12.36 7.83 23.42
C LEU A 255 -13.19 7.82 22.13
N ALA A 256 -14.21 6.97 22.03
CA ALA A 256 -15.13 6.96 20.89
C ALA A 256 -15.96 8.26 20.81
N GLY A 257 -16.46 8.76 21.93
CA GLY A 257 -17.14 10.06 22.00
C GLY A 257 -16.24 11.20 21.53
N VAL A 258 -14.99 11.21 21.99
CA VAL A 258 -14.01 12.22 21.51
C VAL A 258 -13.74 12.07 20.02
N TRP A 259 -13.43 10.86 19.52
CA TRP A 259 -13.04 10.63 18.14
C TRP A 259 -14.16 10.89 17.13
N PHE A 260 -15.37 10.39 17.41
CA PHE A 260 -16.47 10.37 16.45
C PHE A 260 -17.50 11.48 16.66
N VAL A 261 -17.49 12.17 17.82
CA VAL A 261 -18.44 13.25 18.13
C VAL A 261 -17.72 14.56 18.39
N LEU A 262 -16.82 14.64 19.37
CA LEU A 262 -16.20 15.90 19.78
C LEU A 262 -15.27 16.44 18.69
N VAL A 263 -14.33 15.64 18.20
CA VAL A 263 -13.38 16.07 17.14
C VAL A 263 -14.13 16.56 15.90
N PRO A 264 -15.09 15.82 15.30
CA PRO A 264 -15.82 16.34 14.15
C PRO A 264 -16.77 17.51 14.46
N ALA A 265 -17.28 17.66 15.68
CA ALA A 265 -18.03 18.85 16.07
C ALA A 265 -17.16 20.10 16.02
N LEU A 266 -15.90 20.00 16.46
CA LEU A 266 -14.95 21.12 16.49
C LEU A 266 -14.32 21.37 15.11
N THR A 267 -13.94 20.32 14.38
CA THR A 267 -13.15 20.43 13.14
C THR A 267 -13.96 20.26 11.86
N GLY A 268 -15.20 19.75 11.97
CA GLY A 268 -16.04 19.35 10.82
C GLY A 268 -15.70 17.98 10.24
N SER A 269 -14.71 17.28 10.77
CA SER A 269 -14.24 16.00 10.20
C SER A 269 -13.72 15.06 11.28
N THR A 270 -13.97 13.76 11.15
CA THR A 270 -13.15 12.77 11.86
C THR A 270 -11.74 12.74 11.28
N PRO A 271 -10.72 12.23 12.03
CA PRO A 271 -9.36 12.14 11.52
C PRO A 271 -9.25 11.37 10.19
N GLY A 272 -9.95 10.23 10.05
CA GLY A 272 -9.96 9.45 8.80
C GLY A 272 -10.65 10.18 7.65
N LYS A 273 -11.76 10.88 7.90
CA LYS A 273 -12.40 11.74 6.88
C LYS A 273 -11.49 12.88 6.45
N ARG A 274 -10.80 13.51 7.40
CA ARG A 274 -9.84 14.58 7.10
C ARG A 274 -8.65 14.08 6.28
N ALA A 275 -8.17 12.86 6.54
CA ALA A 275 -7.14 12.22 5.74
C ALA A 275 -7.57 12.06 4.28
N MET A 276 -8.84 11.73 4.03
CA MET A 276 -9.45 11.57 2.70
C MET A 276 -10.05 12.87 2.14
N LEU A 277 -9.76 14.04 2.75
CA LEU A 277 -10.32 15.33 2.37
C LEU A 277 -11.86 15.36 2.32
N LEU A 278 -12.49 14.75 3.33
CA LEU A 278 -13.94 14.79 3.55
C LEU A 278 -14.27 15.55 4.83
N ARG A 279 -15.41 16.23 4.81
CA ARG A 279 -16.04 16.81 6.00
C ARG A 279 -17.51 16.39 6.11
N VAL A 280 -18.07 16.49 7.30
CA VAL A 280 -19.45 16.20 7.60
C VAL A 280 -20.21 17.51 7.78
N GLU A 281 -21.22 17.72 6.96
CA GLU A 281 -22.11 18.86 7.05
C GLU A 281 -23.55 18.39 7.25
N ARG A 282 -24.42 19.26 7.74
CA ARG A 282 -25.87 19.06 7.66
C ARG A 282 -26.36 19.22 6.22
N THR A 283 -27.49 18.61 5.90
CA THR A 283 -28.14 18.74 4.59
C THR A 283 -28.44 20.20 4.19
N ASN A 284 -28.49 21.13 5.16
CA ASN A 284 -28.65 22.56 4.94
C ASN A 284 -27.32 23.33 4.79
N GLY A 285 -26.19 22.65 4.63
CA GLY A 285 -24.86 23.25 4.45
C GLY A 285 -24.19 23.76 5.73
N ARG A 286 -24.87 23.70 6.89
CA ARG A 286 -24.27 24.10 8.18
C ARG A 286 -23.41 22.97 8.76
N ARG A 287 -22.54 23.31 9.71
CA ARG A 287 -21.75 22.32 10.46
C ARG A 287 -22.67 21.35 11.20
N ALA A 288 -22.31 20.07 11.21
CA ALA A 288 -23.00 19.06 11.98
C ALA A 288 -22.78 19.28 13.48
N GLY A 289 -23.86 19.42 14.23
CA GLY A 289 -23.79 19.57 15.69
C GLY A 289 -23.56 18.23 16.39
N PRO A 290 -23.20 18.24 17.71
CA PRO A 290 -22.89 17.02 18.48
C PRO A 290 -24.00 15.97 18.42
N VAL A 291 -25.26 16.35 18.55
CA VAL A 291 -26.42 15.44 18.51
C VAL A 291 -26.51 14.71 17.15
N SER A 292 -26.36 15.45 16.02
CA SER A 292 -26.37 14.83 14.69
C SER A 292 -25.20 13.87 14.50
N LEU A 293 -24.02 14.20 15.06
CA LEU A 293 -22.83 13.35 15.00
C LEU A 293 -22.97 12.12 15.89
N LEU A 294 -23.60 12.25 17.06
CA LEU A 294 -23.90 11.14 17.96
C LEU A 294 -24.85 10.14 17.27
N VAL A 295 -25.96 10.63 16.70
CA VAL A 295 -26.91 9.80 15.93
C VAL A 295 -26.20 9.11 14.76
N ARG A 296 -25.39 9.87 14.01
CA ARG A 296 -24.63 9.33 12.88
C ARG A 296 -23.68 8.19 13.29
N SER A 297 -22.91 8.40 14.34
CA SER A 297 -21.92 7.43 14.83
C SER A 297 -22.62 6.25 15.51
N GLY A 298 -23.68 6.50 16.28
CA GLY A 298 -24.48 5.47 16.91
C GLY A 298 -25.07 4.49 15.91
N VAL A 299 -25.66 4.99 14.83
CA VAL A 299 -26.20 4.14 13.74
C VAL A 299 -25.09 3.43 12.98
N LEU A 300 -24.00 4.14 12.60
CA LEU A 300 -22.92 3.55 11.81
C LEU A 300 -22.19 2.42 12.56
N PHE A 301 -21.98 2.59 13.84
CA PHE A 301 -21.27 1.62 14.70
C PHE A 301 -22.22 0.74 15.54
N SER A 302 -23.54 0.78 15.26
CA SER A 302 -24.53 -0.02 15.98
C SER A 302 -24.21 -1.52 16.02
N PRO A 303 -23.66 -2.18 14.96
CA PRO A 303 -23.29 -3.58 15.06
C PRO A 303 -22.22 -3.84 16.14
N LEU A 304 -21.26 -2.93 16.29
CA LEU A 304 -20.18 -3.08 17.28
C LEU A 304 -20.67 -2.82 18.70
N TRP A 305 -21.53 -1.81 18.90
CA TRP A 305 -22.11 -1.51 20.21
C TRP A 305 -23.04 -2.62 20.70
N LEU A 306 -23.88 -3.16 19.80
CA LEU A 306 -24.79 -4.25 20.10
C LEU A 306 -24.05 -5.56 20.35
N LEU A 307 -22.97 -5.83 19.60
CA LEU A 307 -22.10 -6.96 19.87
C LEU A 307 -21.45 -6.84 21.24
N TRP A 308 -20.89 -5.68 21.57
CA TRP A 308 -20.29 -5.43 22.89
C TRP A 308 -21.31 -5.58 24.02
N LEU A 309 -22.52 -5.04 23.85
CA LEU A 309 -23.61 -5.18 24.80
C LEU A 309 -23.99 -6.65 24.98
N GLY A 310 -24.12 -7.41 23.86
CA GLY A 310 -24.42 -8.84 23.91
C GLY A 310 -23.36 -9.67 24.64
N LEU A 311 -22.08 -9.34 24.43
CA LEU A 311 -20.94 -9.97 25.11
C LEU A 311 -20.84 -9.58 26.59
N SER A 312 -21.50 -8.49 27.02
CA SER A 312 -21.54 -8.02 28.42
C SER A 312 -22.69 -8.62 29.24
N VAL A 313 -23.55 -9.44 28.60
CA VAL A 313 -24.63 -10.17 29.33
C VAL A 313 -24.06 -11.43 29.90
N ASP A 314 -23.96 -11.49 31.24
CA ASP A 314 -23.37 -12.62 31.96
C ASP A 314 -24.20 -13.92 31.81
N HIS A 315 -25.53 -13.80 31.80
CA HIS A 315 -26.44 -14.91 31.63
C HIS A 315 -27.57 -14.56 30.65
N TRP A 316 -27.68 -15.35 29.60
CA TRP A 316 -28.76 -15.25 28.64
C TRP A 316 -29.96 -16.10 29.08
N ASP A 317 -30.97 -15.48 29.64
CA ASP A 317 -32.26 -16.11 29.95
C ASP A 317 -33.40 -15.30 29.30
N VAL A 318 -33.68 -15.64 28.05
CA VAL A 318 -34.70 -14.96 27.25
C VAL A 318 -36.11 -15.19 27.81
N PHE A 319 -36.38 -16.30 28.48
CA PHE A 319 -37.69 -16.62 29.07
C PHE A 319 -37.94 -15.83 30.33
N ALA A 320 -36.93 -15.66 31.16
CA ALA A 320 -37.06 -14.82 32.36
C ALA A 320 -36.93 -13.32 32.04
N ASN A 321 -36.16 -12.95 31.03
CA ASN A 321 -35.95 -11.55 30.64
C ASN A 321 -36.08 -11.36 29.14
N PRO A 322 -37.30 -11.24 28.61
CA PRO A 322 -37.54 -11.10 27.17
C PRO A 322 -36.93 -9.83 26.53
N VAL A 323 -36.53 -8.83 27.35
CA VAL A 323 -35.83 -7.63 26.87
C VAL A 323 -34.48 -8.00 26.26
N GLN A 324 -33.85 -9.09 26.66
CA GLN A 324 -32.61 -9.58 26.08
C GLN A 324 -32.74 -9.91 24.58
N LEU A 325 -33.95 -10.26 24.09
CA LEU A 325 -34.23 -10.46 22.65
C LEU A 325 -34.01 -9.20 21.81
N LEU A 326 -34.11 -8.02 22.40
CA LEU A 326 -33.86 -6.76 21.66
C LEU A 326 -32.43 -6.62 21.19
N ILE A 327 -31.47 -7.26 21.85
CA ILE A 327 -30.04 -7.21 21.47
C ILE A 327 -29.82 -7.95 20.13
N PRO A 328 -30.14 -9.25 19.97
CA PRO A 328 -29.97 -9.95 18.70
C PRO A 328 -30.85 -9.39 17.59
N LEU A 329 -32.09 -8.99 17.88
CA LEU A 329 -32.96 -8.34 16.87
C LEU A 329 -32.39 -7.00 16.41
N GLY A 330 -31.91 -6.17 17.34
CA GLY A 330 -31.20 -4.94 17.03
C GLY A 330 -29.92 -5.18 16.23
N MET A 331 -29.19 -6.25 16.56
CA MET A 331 -27.99 -6.68 15.85
C MET A 331 -28.31 -7.03 14.38
N LEU A 332 -29.33 -7.85 14.13
CA LEU A 332 -29.79 -8.21 12.80
C LEU A 332 -30.21 -6.98 12.01
N LEU A 333 -31.01 -6.09 12.61
CA LEU A 333 -31.42 -4.84 11.99
C LEU A 333 -30.21 -3.94 11.66
N SER A 334 -29.26 -3.83 12.58
CA SER A 334 -28.07 -2.99 12.36
C SER A 334 -27.15 -3.56 11.30
N LEU A 335 -26.96 -4.87 11.25
CA LEU A 335 -26.23 -5.55 10.18
C LEU A 335 -26.91 -5.36 8.82
N PHE A 336 -28.24 -5.42 8.76
CA PHE A 336 -28.97 -5.11 7.54
C PHE A 336 -28.77 -3.64 7.12
N LEU A 337 -28.98 -2.68 8.01
CA LEU A 337 -28.88 -1.25 7.70
C LEU A 337 -27.45 -0.82 7.34
N VAL A 338 -26.46 -1.30 8.08
CA VAL A 338 -25.07 -0.89 7.90
C VAL A 338 -24.35 -1.78 6.88
N GLY A 339 -24.52 -3.11 6.97
CA GLY A 339 -23.79 -4.08 6.15
C GLY A 339 -24.38 -4.28 4.74
N ILE A 340 -25.71 -4.15 4.59
CA ILE A 340 -26.39 -4.39 3.32
C ILE A 340 -26.92 -3.09 2.71
N TRP A 341 -27.77 -2.38 3.42
CA TRP A 341 -28.43 -1.19 2.86
C TRP A 341 -27.44 -0.06 2.57
N THR A 342 -26.46 0.19 3.47
CA THR A 342 -25.50 1.27 3.24
C THR A 342 -24.68 1.06 1.94
N PRO A 343 -24.07 -0.11 1.68
CA PRO A 343 -23.44 -0.38 0.41
C PRO A 343 -24.39 -0.26 -0.79
N LEU A 344 -25.58 -0.83 -0.72
CA LEU A 344 -26.55 -0.78 -1.81
C LEU A 344 -26.96 0.66 -2.13
N ALA A 345 -27.32 1.47 -1.13
CA ALA A 345 -27.71 2.86 -1.31
C ALA A 345 -26.58 3.70 -1.94
N VAL A 346 -25.33 3.43 -1.54
CA VAL A 346 -24.17 4.17 -2.01
C VAL A 346 -23.72 3.70 -3.40
N PHE A 347 -23.81 2.38 -3.70
CA PHE A 347 -23.39 1.84 -5.00
C PHE A 347 -24.42 2.07 -6.11
N PHE A 348 -25.69 1.83 -5.82
CA PHE A 348 -26.74 1.79 -6.84
C PHE A 348 -27.63 3.03 -6.85
N GLY A 349 -27.79 3.73 -5.73
CA GLY A 349 -28.76 4.81 -5.61
C GLY A 349 -28.20 6.23 -5.65
N ASN A 350 -26.89 6.41 -5.49
CA ASN A 350 -26.29 7.72 -5.19
C ASN A 350 -27.01 8.44 -4.01
N GLU A 351 -27.74 7.67 -3.21
CA GLU A 351 -28.57 8.13 -2.12
C GLU A 351 -27.79 8.21 -0.80
N ALA A 352 -28.30 9.02 0.12
CA ALA A 352 -27.75 9.12 1.45
C ALA A 352 -27.92 7.77 2.19
N ALA A 353 -26.85 7.29 2.81
CA ALA A 353 -26.87 6.07 3.62
C ALA A 353 -27.78 6.24 4.85
N PRO A 354 -28.32 5.16 5.46
CA PRO A 354 -29.23 5.22 6.60
C PRO A 354 -28.74 6.13 7.74
N HIS A 355 -27.46 6.02 8.12
CA HIS A 355 -26.84 6.86 9.13
C HIS A 355 -26.76 8.34 8.73
N GLU A 356 -26.67 8.65 7.42
CA GLU A 356 -26.69 10.02 6.89
C GLU A 356 -28.10 10.60 6.90
N ARG A 357 -29.10 9.79 6.52
CA ARG A 357 -30.52 10.20 6.52
C ARG A 357 -31.01 10.49 7.94
N LEU A 358 -30.81 9.56 8.88
CA LEU A 358 -31.25 9.69 10.28
C LEU A 358 -30.58 10.87 10.99
N SER A 359 -29.29 11.11 10.74
CA SER A 359 -28.57 12.23 11.33
C SER A 359 -28.74 13.55 10.59
N ARG A 360 -29.43 13.55 9.43
CA ARG A 360 -29.55 14.71 8.51
C ARG A 360 -28.20 15.32 8.15
N THR A 361 -27.21 14.45 7.87
CA THR A 361 -25.84 14.88 7.53
C THR A 361 -25.40 14.27 6.19
N VAL A 362 -24.44 14.93 5.55
CA VAL A 362 -23.83 14.50 4.29
C VAL A 362 -22.31 14.58 4.36
N ASN A 363 -21.62 13.72 3.61
CA ASN A 363 -20.19 13.87 3.40
C ASN A 363 -19.95 14.84 2.25
N VAL A 364 -19.11 15.84 2.47
CA VAL A 364 -18.73 16.85 1.47
C VAL A 364 -17.20 16.79 1.26
N ALA A 365 -16.77 16.95 0.01
CA ALA A 365 -15.35 16.99 -0.31
C ALA A 365 -14.75 18.34 0.13
N ILE A 366 -13.62 18.31 0.81
CA ILE A 366 -12.80 19.49 1.09
C ILE A 366 -12.02 19.82 -0.18
N VAL A 367 -12.47 20.80 -0.93
CA VAL A 367 -11.74 21.33 -2.08
C VAL A 367 -10.86 22.45 -1.57
N GLY A 368 -9.53 22.29 -1.65
CA GLY A 368 -8.64 23.44 -1.44
C GLY A 368 -9.00 24.54 -2.44
N LYS A 369 -9.00 25.81 -2.01
CA LYS A 369 -9.17 26.94 -2.94
C LYS A 369 -8.29 26.67 -4.16
N PRO A 370 -8.80 26.91 -5.40
CA PRO A 370 -7.95 26.89 -6.57
C PRO A 370 -6.74 27.80 -6.23
N GLN A 371 -5.55 27.27 -6.40
CA GLN A 371 -4.36 28.10 -6.37
C GLN A 371 -4.57 29.07 -7.53
N ASP A 372 -4.90 30.33 -7.21
CA ASP A 372 -5.10 31.37 -8.19
C ASP A 372 -3.95 31.26 -9.18
N SER A 373 -4.28 30.99 -10.43
CA SER A 373 -3.36 31.14 -11.52
C SER A 373 -2.76 32.53 -11.39
N ARG A 374 -1.50 32.62 -10.94
CA ARG A 374 -0.76 33.89 -11.02
C ARG A 374 -0.95 34.35 -12.45
N PRO A 375 -1.43 35.59 -12.69
CA PRO A 375 -1.51 36.11 -14.04
C PRO A 375 -0.08 36.04 -14.60
N THR A 376 0.10 35.29 -15.66
CA THR A 376 1.30 35.36 -16.48
C THR A 376 1.51 36.82 -16.80
N ALA A 377 2.57 37.40 -16.23
CA ALA A 377 3.00 38.75 -16.54
C ALA A 377 3.17 38.80 -18.05
N THR A 378 2.23 39.46 -18.72
CA THR A 378 2.31 39.83 -20.11
C THR A 378 3.47 40.80 -20.20
N THR A 379 4.62 40.30 -20.63
CA THR A 379 5.74 41.13 -21.08
C THR A 379 5.23 41.94 -22.23
N LYS A 380 4.81 43.18 -21.98
CA LYS A 380 4.65 44.18 -23.03
C LYS A 380 6.03 44.42 -23.62
N ILE A 381 6.27 43.88 -24.79
CA ILE A 381 7.34 44.38 -25.69
C ILE A 381 6.79 45.65 -26.29
N SER A 382 7.25 46.79 -25.78
CA SER A 382 7.09 48.09 -26.45
C SER A 382 8.20 48.23 -27.48
N ALA A 383 7.77 48.49 -28.71
CA ALA A 383 8.42 49.08 -29.89
C ALA A 383 9.94 49.28 -29.89
#